data_931f28120bc14e4f310a7eee679cadc4
#
_entry.id   931f28120bc14e4f310a7eee679cadc4
#
_cell.length_a   1.000
_cell.length_b   1.000
_cell.length_c   1.000
_cell.angle_alpha   90.00
_cell.angle_beta   90.00
_cell.angle_gamma   90.00
#
_symmetry.space_group_name_H-M   'P 1'
#
loop_
_entity.id
_entity.type
_entity.pdbx_description
1 polymer ?
#
loop_
_entity_poly.entity_id
_entity_poly.type
_entity_poly.pdbx_seq_one_letter_code
_entity_poly.pdbx_strand_id
1 'polypeptide(L)'
;MRTIHFLLPALCAASCMASVQAATPADLLKGYSAEARSQQTGFTPSAQRGAAFYARTFGVSAKMPACTSCHTDDPTKAGRHVVTDKPIKPLAPSANPERFTDLAKADKWFGRNCKEVVGRDCTAAEKADFVAFLTGGR
;
A
#
# COMPACT_ATOMS: atom_id res chain seq x y z
N MET A 1 -34.84 -63.32 -19.83
CA MET A 1 -33.66 -62.62 -19.23
C MET A 1 -33.66 -61.17 -19.72
N ARG A 2 -34.02 -60.21 -18.86
CA ARG A 2 -34.06 -58.78 -19.20
C ARG A 2 -32.85 -58.12 -18.56
N THR A 3 -31.90 -57.66 -19.38
CA THR A 3 -30.70 -56.93 -18.95
C THR A 3 -31.05 -55.47 -18.71
N ILE A 4 -30.97 -55.04 -17.44
CA ILE A 4 -31.17 -53.62 -17.07
C ILE A 4 -29.80 -52.92 -17.15
N HIS A 5 -29.68 -51.96 -18.07
CA HIS A 5 -28.50 -51.09 -18.18
C HIS A 5 -28.71 -49.88 -17.24
N PHE A 6 -27.90 -49.80 -16.19
CA PHE A 6 -27.80 -48.62 -15.34
C PHE A 6 -26.88 -47.59 -16.02
N LEU A 7 -27.47 -46.50 -16.47
CA LEU A 7 -26.75 -45.30 -16.92
C LEU A 7 -26.37 -44.47 -15.65
N LEU A 8 -25.10 -44.43 -15.31
CA LEU A 8 -24.58 -43.46 -14.30
C LEU A 8 -24.46 -42.07 -14.96
N PRO A 9 -25.05 -41.01 -14.37
CA PRO A 9 -24.76 -39.66 -14.80
C PRO A 9 -23.37 -39.21 -14.30
N ALA A 10 -22.48 -38.84 -15.21
CA ALA A 10 -21.21 -38.24 -14.89
C ALA A 10 -21.45 -36.79 -14.41
N LEU A 11 -21.23 -36.54 -13.13
CA LEU A 11 -21.29 -35.23 -12.52
C LEU A 11 -20.00 -34.48 -12.86
N CYS A 12 -20.04 -33.57 -13.87
CA CYS A 12 -18.96 -32.63 -14.13
C CYS A 12 -18.93 -31.56 -13.04
N ALA A 13 -18.04 -31.70 -12.06
CA ALA A 13 -17.73 -30.65 -11.12
C ALA A 13 -16.91 -29.56 -11.83
N ALA A 14 -17.56 -28.46 -12.22
CA ALA A 14 -16.89 -27.26 -12.68
C ALA A 14 -16.18 -26.57 -11.52
N SER A 15 -14.87 -26.77 -11.39
CA SER A 15 -14.03 -26.04 -10.43
C SER A 15 -13.91 -24.59 -10.88
N CYS A 16 -14.63 -23.66 -10.24
CA CYS A 16 -14.41 -22.23 -10.35
C CYS A 16 -13.04 -21.88 -9.73
N MET A 17 -12.00 -21.73 -10.54
CA MET A 17 -10.74 -21.13 -10.12
C MET A 17 -10.97 -19.62 -9.97
N ALA A 18 -11.16 -19.15 -8.74
CA ALA A 18 -11.16 -17.71 -8.45
C ALA A 18 -9.73 -17.18 -8.67
N SER A 19 -9.55 -16.34 -9.68
CA SER A 19 -8.29 -15.65 -9.92
C SER A 19 -8.08 -14.64 -8.78
N VAL A 20 -7.07 -14.85 -7.94
CA VAL A 20 -6.62 -13.85 -6.97
C VAL A 20 -5.93 -12.74 -7.76
N GLN A 21 -6.64 -11.63 -7.96
CA GLN A 21 -6.08 -10.47 -8.63
C GLN A 21 -5.21 -9.69 -7.62
N ALA A 22 -3.99 -9.32 -8.04
CA ALA A 22 -3.14 -8.45 -7.23
C ALA A 22 -3.84 -7.11 -6.99
N ALA A 23 -3.73 -6.58 -5.78
CA ALA A 23 -4.25 -5.26 -5.46
C ALA A 23 -3.54 -4.19 -6.32
N THR A 24 -4.21 -3.08 -6.55
CA THR A 24 -3.64 -1.92 -7.23
C THR A 24 -3.40 -0.78 -6.23
N PRO A 25 -2.55 0.21 -6.54
CA PRO A 25 -2.43 1.41 -5.72
C PRO A 25 -3.77 2.12 -5.50
N ALA A 26 -4.69 2.06 -6.48
CA ALA A 26 -6.04 2.60 -6.36
C ALA A 26 -6.90 1.84 -5.35
N ASP A 27 -6.75 0.52 -5.27
CA ASP A 27 -7.46 -0.30 -4.27
C ASP A 27 -6.98 0.01 -2.85
N LEU A 28 -5.67 0.19 -2.66
CA LEU A 28 -5.12 0.61 -1.37
C LEU A 28 -5.60 2.00 -0.98
N LEU A 29 -5.55 2.96 -1.91
CA LEU A 29 -6.07 4.32 -1.68
C LEU A 29 -7.54 4.29 -1.27
N LYS A 30 -8.36 3.50 -1.96
CA LYS A 30 -9.78 3.31 -1.66
C LYS A 30 -9.98 2.72 -0.26
N GLY A 31 -9.23 1.68 0.11
CA GLY A 31 -9.29 1.03 1.42
C GLY A 31 -8.95 1.99 2.56
N TYR A 32 -7.78 2.64 2.52
CA TYR A 32 -7.38 3.61 3.54
C TYR A 32 -8.32 4.81 3.60
N SER A 33 -8.86 5.26 2.45
CA SER A 33 -9.84 6.36 2.43
C SER A 33 -11.17 5.97 3.06
N ALA A 34 -11.61 4.73 2.89
CA ALA A 34 -12.82 4.22 3.53
C ALA A 34 -12.66 4.15 5.05
N GLU A 35 -11.52 3.62 5.52
CA GLU A 35 -11.18 3.61 6.94
C GLU A 35 -11.07 5.02 7.52
N ALA A 36 -10.40 5.94 6.82
CA ALA A 36 -10.30 7.34 7.26
C ALA A 36 -11.67 8.01 7.38
N ARG A 37 -12.59 7.75 6.44
CA ARG A 37 -13.96 8.27 6.51
C ARG A 37 -14.78 7.72 7.67
N SER A 38 -14.52 6.49 8.11
CA SER A 38 -15.19 5.94 9.29
C SER A 38 -14.75 6.62 10.59
N GLN A 39 -13.54 7.20 10.60
CA GLN A 39 -12.95 7.89 11.74
C GLN A 39 -13.15 9.42 11.68
N GLN A 40 -13.27 9.98 10.47
CA GLN A 40 -13.38 11.42 10.23
C GLN A 40 -14.39 11.70 9.11
N THR A 41 -15.57 12.18 9.47
CA THR A 41 -16.63 12.56 8.53
C THR A 41 -16.12 13.55 7.49
N GLY A 42 -16.43 13.32 6.21
CA GLY A 42 -16.04 14.20 5.11
C GLY A 42 -14.58 14.09 4.65
N PHE A 43 -13.81 13.12 5.18
CA PHE A 43 -12.43 12.92 4.72
C PHE A 43 -12.37 12.66 3.21
N THR A 44 -11.46 13.39 2.55
CA THR A 44 -11.08 13.19 1.15
C THR A 44 -9.55 13.14 1.06
N PRO A 45 -8.95 12.15 0.39
CA PRO A 45 -7.50 12.06 0.21
C PRO A 45 -6.93 13.30 -0.47
N SER A 46 -5.74 13.73 -0.05
CA SER A 46 -5.06 14.89 -0.60
C SER A 46 -3.58 14.60 -0.86
N ALA A 47 -3.19 14.67 -2.12
CA ALA A 47 -1.80 14.55 -2.53
C ALA A 47 -0.92 15.65 -1.90
N GLN A 48 -1.46 16.85 -1.72
CA GLN A 48 -0.74 17.96 -1.08
C GLN A 48 -0.43 17.67 0.39
N ARG A 49 -1.41 17.15 1.15
CA ARG A 49 -1.17 16.74 2.55
C ARG A 49 -0.20 15.56 2.60
N GLY A 50 -0.30 14.61 1.67
CA GLY A 50 0.62 13.49 1.55
C GLY A 50 2.07 13.94 1.28
N ALA A 51 2.26 14.90 0.38
CA ALA A 51 3.58 15.49 0.11
C ALA A 51 4.14 16.21 1.35
N ALA A 52 3.32 17.00 2.04
CA ALA A 52 3.70 17.66 3.28
C ALA A 52 4.08 16.67 4.39
N PHE A 53 3.32 15.58 4.52
CA PHE A 53 3.62 14.49 5.47
C PHE A 53 4.93 13.78 5.12
N TYR A 54 5.19 13.51 3.84
CA TYR A 54 6.41 12.87 3.35
C TYR A 54 7.67 13.67 3.66
N ALA A 55 7.63 14.98 3.49
CA ALA A 55 8.75 15.89 3.72
C ALA A 55 8.90 16.35 5.18
N ARG A 56 7.89 16.07 6.03
CA ARG A 56 7.85 16.57 7.41
C ARG A 56 8.95 15.97 8.27
N THR A 57 9.63 16.82 9.05
CA THR A 57 10.52 16.40 10.13
C THR A 57 9.72 16.12 11.39
N PHE A 58 9.83 14.90 11.93
CA PHE A 58 9.09 14.46 13.12
C PHE A 58 9.89 14.54 14.41
N GLY A 59 11.22 14.62 14.33
CA GLY A 59 12.09 14.77 15.51
C GLY A 59 12.22 13.53 16.39
N VAL A 60 11.70 12.39 15.96
CA VAL A 60 11.73 11.11 16.72
C VAL A 60 13.10 10.46 16.63
N SER A 61 13.72 10.49 15.46
CA SER A 61 15.02 9.91 15.20
C SER A 61 15.96 10.94 14.58
N ALA A 62 17.11 11.15 15.17
CA ALA A 62 18.14 12.05 14.60
C ALA A 62 18.67 11.55 13.23
N LYS A 63 18.67 10.22 13.01
CA LYS A 63 19.14 9.62 11.74
C LYS A 63 18.03 9.52 10.69
N MET A 64 16.78 9.43 11.11
CA MET A 64 15.62 9.26 10.24
C MET A 64 14.53 10.28 10.59
N PRO A 65 14.82 11.59 10.48
CA PRO A 65 13.88 12.64 10.89
C PRO A 65 12.65 12.75 9.98
N ALA A 66 12.74 12.28 8.73
CA ALA A 66 11.66 12.34 7.72
C ALA A 66 11.70 11.12 6.80
N CYS A 67 10.64 10.87 6.03
CA CYS A 67 10.62 9.82 5.00
C CYS A 67 11.68 10.08 3.92
N THR A 68 11.91 11.35 3.60
CA THR A 68 12.92 11.81 2.63
C THR A 68 14.35 11.42 3.01
N SER A 69 14.63 11.18 4.29
CA SER A 69 15.97 10.76 4.75
C SER A 69 16.46 9.48 4.06
N CYS A 70 15.55 8.55 3.74
CA CYS A 70 15.87 7.30 3.05
C CYS A 70 15.37 7.27 1.60
N HIS A 71 14.27 7.98 1.30
CA HIS A 71 13.56 7.90 0.03
C HIS A 71 13.82 9.08 -0.91
N THR A 72 14.73 10.01 -0.54
CA THR A 72 15.02 11.27 -1.26
C THR A 72 13.82 12.22 -1.32
N ASP A 73 14.03 13.44 -1.84
CA ASP A 73 12.95 14.41 -2.04
C ASP A 73 12.07 14.07 -3.27
N ASP A 74 12.60 13.26 -4.18
CA ASP A 74 11.89 12.76 -5.37
C ASP A 74 11.56 11.28 -5.20
N PRO A 75 10.30 10.90 -4.93
CA PRO A 75 9.90 9.51 -4.71
C PRO A 75 10.03 8.63 -5.97
N THR A 76 10.30 9.20 -7.15
CA THR A 76 10.59 8.43 -8.38
C THR A 76 12.04 7.97 -8.46
N LYS A 77 12.91 8.45 -7.57
CA LYS A 77 14.31 8.05 -7.50
C LYS A 77 14.54 6.93 -6.50
N ALA A 78 15.57 6.13 -6.76
CA ALA A 78 16.04 5.15 -5.80
C ALA A 78 16.63 5.85 -4.58
N GLY A 79 16.29 5.35 -3.40
CA GLY A 79 16.81 5.83 -2.13
C GLY A 79 17.86 4.89 -1.54
N ARG A 80 18.23 5.17 -0.28
CA ARG A 80 19.19 4.37 0.48
C ARG A 80 18.88 4.48 1.97
N HIS A 81 18.85 3.36 2.65
CA HIS A 81 18.57 3.32 4.09
C HIS A 81 19.72 3.93 4.88
N VAL A 82 19.49 5.04 5.56
CA VAL A 82 20.56 5.84 6.22
C VAL A 82 21.33 5.12 7.33
N VAL A 83 20.80 4.02 7.87
CA VAL A 83 21.48 3.23 8.92
C VAL A 83 22.18 2.01 8.36
N THR A 84 21.55 1.28 7.43
CA THR A 84 22.06 0.00 6.92
C THR A 84 22.74 0.10 5.58
N ASP A 85 22.69 1.28 4.97
CA ASP A 85 23.22 1.56 3.62
C ASP A 85 22.63 0.71 2.48
N LYS A 86 21.52 -0.01 2.75
CA LYS A 86 20.85 -0.85 1.75
C LYS A 86 20.14 0.02 0.73
N PRO A 87 20.23 -0.31 -0.57
CA PRO A 87 19.50 0.40 -1.60
C PRO A 87 17.99 0.18 -1.45
N ILE A 88 17.22 1.22 -1.72
CA ILE A 88 15.75 1.19 -1.69
C ILE A 88 15.25 1.54 -3.09
N LYS A 89 14.44 0.65 -3.68
CA LYS A 89 13.77 0.92 -4.97
C LYS A 89 12.88 2.15 -4.87
N PRO A 90 12.62 2.87 -5.96
CA PRO A 90 11.71 4.01 -6.01
C PRO A 90 10.39 3.75 -5.27
N LEU A 91 9.88 4.79 -4.62
CA LEU A 91 8.66 4.68 -3.81
C LEU A 91 7.40 4.92 -4.65
N ALA A 92 7.48 5.79 -5.66
CA ALA A 92 6.36 6.08 -6.55
C ALA A 92 6.07 4.91 -7.50
N PRO A 93 4.79 4.48 -7.65
CA PRO A 93 4.40 3.43 -8.59
C PRO A 93 4.75 3.72 -10.05
N SER A 94 4.85 4.97 -10.45
CA SER A 94 5.26 5.38 -11.80
C SER A 94 6.70 4.96 -12.15
N ALA A 95 7.57 4.84 -11.14
CA ALA A 95 8.96 4.38 -11.31
C ALA A 95 9.19 2.95 -10.79
N ASN A 96 8.27 2.40 -10.03
CA ASN A 96 8.31 1.05 -9.50
C ASN A 96 6.90 0.45 -9.45
N PRO A 97 6.43 -0.19 -10.53
CA PRO A 97 5.06 -0.72 -10.63
C PRO A 97 4.68 -1.76 -9.57
N GLU A 98 5.66 -2.35 -8.87
CA GLU A 98 5.41 -3.31 -7.78
C GLU A 98 4.96 -2.63 -6.47
N ARG A 99 5.03 -1.27 -6.39
CA ARG A 99 4.61 -0.55 -5.18
C ARG A 99 3.09 -0.54 -5.04
N PHE A 100 2.64 -0.82 -3.82
CA PHE A 100 1.21 -0.80 -3.44
C PHE A 100 0.34 -1.81 -4.22
N THR A 101 0.94 -2.95 -4.63
CA THR A 101 0.21 -4.06 -5.26
C THR A 101 -0.14 -5.18 -4.29
N ASP A 102 0.23 -5.03 -3.02
CA ASP A 102 -0.01 -5.99 -1.93
C ASP A 102 -0.35 -5.20 -0.65
N LEU A 103 -1.60 -5.34 -0.20
CA LEU A 103 -2.11 -4.61 0.99
C LEU A 103 -1.36 -5.03 2.26
N ALA A 104 -1.14 -6.33 2.48
CA ALA A 104 -0.47 -6.82 3.69
C ALA A 104 0.98 -6.32 3.76
N LYS A 105 1.66 -6.29 2.61
CA LYS A 105 3.01 -5.73 2.49
C LYS A 105 3.03 -4.22 2.73
N ALA A 106 2.04 -3.49 2.20
CA ALA A 106 1.92 -2.05 2.43
C ALA A 106 1.69 -1.73 3.91
N ASP A 107 0.76 -2.43 4.57
CA ASP A 107 0.47 -2.26 6.00
C ASP A 107 1.68 -2.59 6.88
N LYS A 108 2.39 -3.68 6.56
CA LYS A 108 3.63 -4.04 7.26
C LYS A 108 4.65 -2.89 7.20
N TRP A 109 4.85 -2.30 6.02
CA TRP A 109 5.83 -1.22 5.85
C TRP A 109 5.35 0.10 6.46
N PHE A 110 4.08 0.44 6.38
CA PHE A 110 3.53 1.58 7.11
C PHE A 110 3.71 1.41 8.62
N GLY A 111 3.33 0.25 9.18
CA GLY A 111 3.47 -0.02 10.61
C GLY A 111 4.92 0.11 11.10
N ARG A 112 5.89 -0.36 10.32
CA ARG A 112 7.30 -0.23 10.66
C ARG A 112 7.81 1.20 10.51
N ASN A 113 7.68 1.77 9.32
CA ASN A 113 8.29 3.06 8.99
C ASN A 113 7.67 4.21 9.78
N CYS A 114 6.34 4.16 10.02
CA CYS A 114 5.69 5.17 10.84
C CYS A 114 6.20 5.14 12.28
N LYS A 115 6.40 3.97 12.88
CA LYS A 115 6.98 3.87 14.23
C LYS A 115 8.42 4.40 14.27
N GLU A 116 9.21 4.11 13.26
CA GLU A 116 10.62 4.53 13.20
C GLU A 116 10.78 6.04 12.94
N VAL A 117 9.94 6.64 12.09
CA VAL A 117 10.06 8.03 11.63
C VAL A 117 9.10 8.97 12.36
N VAL A 118 7.82 8.56 12.52
CA VAL A 118 6.75 9.38 13.09
C VAL A 118 6.60 9.16 14.61
N GLY A 119 7.12 8.05 15.13
CA GLY A 119 7.05 7.67 16.56
C GLY A 119 5.72 7.02 16.96
N ARG A 120 4.81 6.77 16.02
CA ARG A 120 3.51 6.12 16.22
C ARG A 120 3.04 5.42 14.95
N ASP A 121 1.96 4.68 15.05
CA ASP A 121 1.28 4.21 13.84
C ASP A 121 0.70 5.40 13.05
N CYS A 122 0.80 5.35 11.73
CA CYS A 122 0.15 6.31 10.85
C CYS A 122 -1.37 6.08 10.85
N THR A 123 -2.14 7.17 10.88
CA THR A 123 -3.59 7.09 10.75
C THR A 123 -4.00 6.65 9.34
N ALA A 124 -5.23 6.18 9.18
CA ALA A 124 -5.78 5.84 7.88
C ALA A 124 -5.78 7.05 6.92
N ALA A 125 -6.04 8.26 7.45
CA ALA A 125 -5.97 9.50 6.69
C ALA A 125 -4.55 9.80 6.17
N GLU A 126 -3.52 9.65 7.02
CA GLU A 126 -2.13 9.84 6.62
C GLU A 126 -1.69 8.81 5.57
N LYS A 127 -2.09 7.55 5.71
CA LYS A 127 -1.83 6.50 4.71
C LYS A 127 -2.51 6.83 3.37
N ALA A 128 -3.78 7.26 3.39
CA ALA A 128 -4.52 7.63 2.20
C ALA A 128 -3.90 8.84 1.49
N ASP A 129 -3.57 9.90 2.23
CA ASP A 129 -2.91 11.09 1.69
C ASP A 129 -1.55 10.76 1.09
N PHE A 130 -0.77 9.92 1.76
CA PHE A 130 0.53 9.45 1.30
C PHE A 130 0.44 8.66 -0.01
N VAL A 131 -0.50 7.69 -0.12
CA VAL A 131 -0.72 6.95 -1.36
C VAL A 131 -1.21 7.88 -2.47
N ALA A 132 -2.11 8.82 -2.17
CA ALA A 132 -2.57 9.81 -3.14
C ALA A 132 -1.41 10.66 -3.70
N PHE A 133 -0.48 11.09 -2.85
CA PHE A 133 0.74 11.79 -3.27
C PHE A 133 1.59 10.96 -4.21
N LEU A 134 1.90 9.71 -3.84
CA LEU A 134 2.81 8.85 -4.61
C LEU A 134 2.22 8.37 -5.94
N THR A 135 0.90 8.35 -6.07
CA THR A 135 0.19 8.03 -7.31
C THR A 135 -0.08 9.24 -8.21
N GLY A 136 0.40 10.42 -7.82
CA GLY A 136 0.22 11.66 -8.59
C GLY A 136 -1.15 12.31 -8.42
N GLY A 137 -1.88 11.99 -7.34
CA GLY A 137 -3.16 12.63 -7.02
C GLY A 137 -4.29 12.34 -8.00
N ARG A 138 -4.16 11.28 -8.82
CA ARG A 138 -5.17 10.84 -9.81
C ARG A 138 -6.15 9.87 -9.22
#